data_61dfc3e69569b0e55ab60076554b6ad6
#
_entry.id   61dfc3e69569b0e55ab60076554b6ad6
#
_cell.length_a   1.000
_cell.length_b   1.000
_cell.length_c   1.000
_cell.angle_alpha   90.00
_cell.angle_beta   90.00
_cell.angle_gamma   90.00
#
_symmetry.space_group_name_H-M   'P 1'
#
loop_
_entity.id
_entity.type
_entity.pdbx_description
1 polymer ?
#
loop_
_entity_poly.entity_id
_entity_poly.type
_entity_poly.pdbx_seq_one_letter_code
_entity_poly.pdbx_strand_id
1 'polypeptide(L)'
;MKKILAAICLLCSFSANAEWVLVSKNEFGTSLYVDPNIKINGNLRMFWHIQDLSKADSQGDMSYRGVWQYDCVEKKQRNMQVAAYTKPMAGGEKTEEVYKPTDWVVIGQDNSSQALLKFICSI
;
A
#
# COMPACT_ATOMS: atom_id res chain seq x y z
N MET A 1 31.92 28.81 -12.19
CA MET A 1 31.45 28.13 -13.38
C MET A 1 31.16 26.67 -13.13
N LYS A 2 32.15 25.95 -12.70
CA LYS A 2 32.00 24.51 -12.45
C LYS A 2 31.05 24.17 -11.32
N LYS A 3 30.85 25.10 -10.40
CA LYS A 3 29.98 24.93 -9.24
C LYS A 3 28.52 24.78 -9.60
N ILE A 4 28.13 25.36 -10.72
CA ILE A 4 26.75 25.34 -11.17
C ILE A 4 26.31 23.94 -11.55
N LEU A 5 27.22 23.15 -12.10
CA LEU A 5 26.92 21.79 -12.53
C LEU A 5 26.62 20.86 -11.36
N ALA A 6 27.31 21.07 -10.24
CA ALA A 6 27.07 20.26 -9.05
C ALA A 6 25.67 20.49 -8.49
N ALA A 7 25.18 21.71 -8.54
CA ALA A 7 23.85 22.03 -8.05
C ALA A 7 22.74 21.34 -8.85
N ILE A 8 22.95 21.23 -10.15
CA ILE A 8 21.97 20.59 -11.03
C ILE A 8 21.85 19.09 -10.73
N CYS A 9 22.94 18.44 -10.43
CA CYS A 9 22.93 17.01 -10.13
C CYS A 9 22.11 16.69 -8.87
N LEU A 10 22.08 17.60 -7.91
CA LEU A 10 21.31 17.38 -6.68
C LEU A 10 19.81 17.37 -6.94
N LEU A 11 19.35 18.13 -7.90
CA LEU A 11 17.93 18.19 -8.21
C LEU A 11 17.39 16.90 -8.80
N CYS A 12 18.23 16.12 -9.42
CA CYS A 12 17.82 14.87 -10.05
C CYS A 12 17.50 13.76 -9.06
N SER A 13 17.85 13.93 -7.80
CA SER A 13 17.66 12.89 -6.79
C SER A 13 16.26 12.85 -6.18
N PHE A 14 15.37 13.75 -6.56
CA PHE A 14 14.03 13.81 -5.97
C PHE A 14 13.01 12.88 -6.57
N SER A 15 13.30 12.29 -7.70
CA SER A 15 12.25 11.62 -8.48
C SER A 15 11.91 10.22 -8.02
N ALA A 16 12.55 9.69 -7.00
CA ALA A 16 12.43 8.29 -6.65
C ALA A 16 11.43 7.95 -5.56
N ASN A 17 10.80 8.93 -4.93
CA ASN A 17 9.93 8.67 -3.80
C ASN A 17 8.49 8.45 -4.21
N ALA A 18 7.93 7.32 -3.79
CA ALA A 18 6.51 7.05 -3.97
C ALA A 18 5.70 7.97 -3.03
N GLU A 19 4.59 8.46 -3.54
CA GLU A 19 3.67 9.22 -2.72
C GLU A 19 2.61 8.27 -2.17
N TRP A 20 2.62 8.09 -0.86
CA TRP A 20 1.61 7.27 -0.20
C TRP A 20 0.44 8.15 0.20
N VAL A 21 -0.76 7.76 -0.22
CA VAL A 21 -1.99 8.47 0.13
C VAL A 21 -2.68 7.74 1.26
N LEU A 22 -2.93 8.44 2.35
CA LEU A 22 -3.71 7.88 3.46
C LEU A 22 -5.18 7.84 3.05
N VAL A 23 -5.74 6.64 2.97
CA VAL A 23 -7.13 6.46 2.54
C VAL A 23 -8.06 6.27 3.72
N SER A 24 -7.66 5.49 4.71
CA SER A 24 -8.53 5.22 5.85
C SER A 24 -7.73 4.76 7.06
N LYS A 25 -8.39 4.82 8.20
CA LYS A 25 -7.84 4.32 9.46
C LYS A 25 -8.95 3.56 10.16
N ASN A 26 -8.67 2.32 10.57
CA ASN A 26 -9.70 1.52 11.23
C ASN A 26 -9.74 1.78 12.73
N GLU A 27 -10.68 1.14 13.42
CA GLU A 27 -10.88 1.31 14.86
C GLU A 27 -9.70 0.81 15.70
N PHE A 28 -8.86 -0.06 15.13
CA PHE A 28 -7.68 -0.56 15.82
C PHE A 28 -6.46 0.34 15.65
N GLY A 29 -6.64 1.45 14.91
CA GLY A 29 -5.56 2.38 14.66
C GLY A 29 -4.66 2.03 13.47
N THR A 30 -5.02 1.02 12.69
CA THR A 30 -4.28 0.68 11.47
C THR A 30 -4.62 1.67 10.38
N SER A 31 -3.60 2.32 9.84
CA SER A 31 -3.73 3.27 8.74
C SER A 31 -3.47 2.56 7.43
N LEU A 32 -4.33 2.81 6.43
CA LEU A 32 -4.19 2.23 5.11
C LEU A 32 -3.73 3.30 4.13
N TYR A 33 -2.57 3.07 3.53
CA TYR A 33 -1.99 3.94 2.53
C TYR A 33 -1.99 3.24 1.18
N VAL A 34 -2.18 4.01 0.12
CA VAL A 34 -2.19 3.50 -1.25
C VAL A 34 -1.24 4.32 -2.11
N ASP A 35 -0.51 3.65 -2.98
CA ASP A 35 0.23 4.31 -4.05
C ASP A 35 -0.77 4.64 -5.14
N PRO A 36 -0.93 5.92 -5.51
CA PRO A 36 -1.95 6.32 -6.48
C PRO A 36 -1.72 5.83 -7.91
N ASN A 37 -0.57 5.22 -8.18
CA ASN A 37 -0.31 4.59 -9.48
C ASN A 37 -1.04 3.26 -9.57
N ILE A 38 -2.34 3.31 -9.77
CA ILE A 38 -3.20 2.14 -9.80
C ILE A 38 -3.26 1.60 -11.23
N LYS A 39 -3.04 0.28 -11.38
CA LYS A 39 -3.17 -0.38 -12.68
C LYS A 39 -4.61 -0.79 -12.89
N ILE A 40 -5.18 -0.34 -13.99
CA ILE A 40 -6.57 -0.60 -14.34
C ILE A 40 -6.63 -1.55 -15.52
N ASN A 41 -7.40 -2.63 -15.38
CA ASN A 41 -7.66 -3.58 -16.45
C ASN A 41 -9.13 -3.97 -16.39
N GLY A 42 -9.98 -3.27 -17.15
CA GLY A 42 -11.41 -3.47 -17.09
C GLY A 42 -11.93 -3.19 -15.69
N ASN A 43 -12.55 -4.19 -15.08
CA ASN A 43 -13.09 -4.07 -13.73
C ASN A 43 -12.06 -4.33 -12.64
N LEU A 44 -10.84 -4.68 -13.01
CA LEU A 44 -9.79 -5.03 -12.07
C LEU A 44 -8.91 -3.83 -11.78
N ARG A 45 -8.48 -3.73 -10.52
CA ARG A 45 -7.54 -2.72 -10.05
C ARG A 45 -6.42 -3.40 -9.30
N MET A 46 -5.17 -3.07 -9.62
CA MET A 46 -4.01 -3.61 -8.91
C MET A 46 -3.20 -2.45 -8.39
N PHE A 47 -2.85 -2.48 -7.11
CA PHE A 47 -2.19 -1.34 -6.47
C PHE A 47 -1.34 -1.74 -5.29
N TRP A 48 -0.29 -0.96 -5.06
CA TRP A 48 0.53 -1.08 -3.86
C TRP A 48 -0.16 -0.42 -2.69
N HIS A 49 -0.05 -1.04 -1.52
CA HIS A 49 -0.60 -0.50 -0.28
C HIS A 49 0.37 -0.70 0.88
N ILE A 50 0.19 0.08 1.92
CA ILE A 50 0.83 -0.13 3.23
C ILE A 50 -0.26 -0.17 4.28
N GLN A 51 -0.18 -1.17 5.15
CA GLN A 51 -0.96 -1.24 6.38
C GLN A 51 -0.02 -0.86 7.49
N ASP A 52 -0.27 0.28 8.12
CA ASP A 52 0.60 0.83 9.15
C ASP A 52 -0.08 0.67 10.50
N LEU A 53 0.46 -0.21 11.33
CA LEU A 53 -0.15 -0.55 12.62
C LEU A 53 0.17 0.50 13.67
N SER A 54 -0.74 0.73 14.61
CA SER A 54 -0.49 1.68 15.70
C SER A 54 0.48 1.12 16.73
N LYS A 55 0.60 -0.19 16.80
CA LYS A 55 1.54 -0.88 17.68
C LYS A 55 1.87 -2.23 17.07
N ALA A 56 2.99 -2.80 17.49
CA ALA A 56 3.43 -4.10 16.96
C ALA A 56 2.38 -5.18 17.19
N ASP A 57 2.24 -6.05 16.20
CA ASP A 57 1.38 -7.23 16.33
C ASP A 57 2.09 -8.32 17.14
N SER A 58 1.44 -9.48 17.26
CA SER A 58 1.97 -10.59 18.06
C SER A 58 3.31 -11.13 17.57
N GLN A 59 3.66 -10.85 16.32
CA GLN A 59 4.93 -11.28 15.72
C GLN A 59 5.99 -10.18 15.76
N GLY A 60 5.66 -9.03 16.32
CA GLY A 60 6.59 -7.91 16.39
C GLY A 60 6.61 -7.04 15.14
N ASP A 61 5.68 -7.23 14.22
CA ASP A 61 5.62 -6.45 12.99
C ASP A 61 4.81 -5.18 13.19
N MET A 62 5.29 -4.08 12.58
CA MET A 62 4.66 -2.76 12.70
C MET A 62 3.97 -2.33 11.41
N SER A 63 4.30 -2.93 10.28
CA SER A 63 3.67 -2.59 9.02
C SER A 63 3.76 -3.71 8.01
N TYR A 64 2.87 -3.65 7.03
CA TYR A 64 2.84 -4.58 5.90
C TYR A 64 2.78 -3.77 4.62
N ARG A 65 3.53 -4.21 3.61
CA ARG A 65 3.51 -3.59 2.29
C ARG A 65 3.28 -4.67 1.26
N GLY A 66 2.36 -4.43 0.35
CA GLY A 66 2.07 -5.44 -0.66
C GLY A 66 1.24 -4.92 -1.81
N VAL A 67 0.82 -5.86 -2.64
CA VAL A 67 -0.04 -5.57 -3.78
C VAL A 67 -1.37 -6.26 -3.58
N TRP A 68 -2.44 -5.48 -3.67
CA TRP A 68 -3.81 -6.00 -3.68
C TRP A 68 -4.37 -5.89 -5.09
N GLN A 69 -5.27 -6.80 -5.38
CA GLN A 69 -6.09 -6.73 -6.58
C GLN A 69 -7.55 -6.68 -6.17
N TYR A 70 -8.28 -5.71 -6.73
CA TYR A 70 -9.71 -5.53 -6.49
C TYR A 70 -10.48 -5.83 -7.75
N ASP A 71 -11.64 -6.48 -7.59
CA ASP A 71 -12.65 -6.59 -8.64
C ASP A 71 -13.78 -5.63 -8.25
N CYS A 72 -13.91 -4.55 -8.98
CA CYS A 72 -14.85 -3.48 -8.62
C CYS A 72 -16.31 -3.84 -8.88
N VAL A 73 -16.58 -4.79 -9.75
CA VAL A 73 -17.94 -5.26 -10.04
C VAL A 73 -18.38 -6.27 -9.00
N GLU A 74 -17.56 -7.29 -8.77
CA GLU A 74 -17.88 -8.35 -7.81
C GLU A 74 -17.61 -7.93 -6.37
N LYS A 75 -16.91 -6.83 -6.15
CA LYS A 75 -16.53 -6.31 -4.83
C LYS A 75 -15.77 -7.33 -4.03
N LYS A 76 -14.75 -7.88 -4.66
CA LYS A 76 -13.84 -8.86 -4.09
C LYS A 76 -12.41 -8.38 -4.14
N GLN A 77 -11.58 -8.95 -3.28
CA GLN A 77 -10.15 -8.61 -3.21
C GLN A 77 -9.32 -9.86 -3.03
N ARG A 78 -8.05 -9.75 -3.39
CA ARG A 78 -7.04 -10.77 -3.05
C ARG A 78 -5.68 -10.12 -2.92
N ASN A 79 -4.81 -10.75 -2.13
CA ASN A 79 -3.41 -10.38 -2.04
C ASN A 79 -2.66 -11.00 -3.20
N MET A 80 -1.83 -10.21 -3.87
CA MET A 80 -0.93 -10.72 -4.89
C MET A 80 0.44 -11.00 -4.30
N GLN A 81 0.87 -10.16 -3.35
CA GLN A 81 2.11 -10.33 -2.60
C GLN A 81 2.06 -9.42 -1.37
N VAL A 82 2.80 -9.80 -0.34
CA VAL A 82 2.86 -9.01 0.90
C VAL A 82 4.18 -9.28 1.62
N ALA A 83 4.71 -8.24 2.26
CA ALA A 83 5.88 -8.35 3.12
C ALA A 83 5.59 -7.65 4.45
N ALA A 84 6.16 -8.19 5.52
CA ALA A 84 6.03 -7.66 6.87
C ALA A 84 7.32 -6.96 7.29
N TYR A 85 7.19 -5.87 8.06
CA TYR A 85 8.31 -5.04 8.47
C TYR A 85 8.25 -4.70 9.96
N THR A 86 9.42 -4.54 10.58
CA THR A 86 9.51 -4.31 12.02
C THR A 86 9.22 -2.88 12.45
N LYS A 87 9.21 -1.94 11.52
CA LYS A 87 8.94 -0.52 11.81
C LYS A 87 7.81 0.02 10.94
N PRO A 88 7.27 1.20 11.29
CA PRO A 88 6.20 1.80 10.50
C PRO A 88 6.59 2.09 9.06
N MET A 89 5.60 2.16 8.20
CA MET A 89 5.72 2.55 6.80
C MET A 89 6.72 1.69 6.02
N ALA A 90 6.69 0.39 6.24
CA ALA A 90 7.57 -0.58 5.59
C ALA A 90 9.04 -0.29 5.87
N GLY A 91 9.33 0.20 7.07
CA GLY A 91 10.68 0.46 7.53
C GLY A 91 11.25 -0.68 8.35
N GLY A 92 12.51 -0.56 8.73
CA GLY A 92 13.18 -1.56 9.52
C GLY A 92 13.50 -2.81 8.71
N GLU A 93 13.45 -3.95 9.38
CA GLU A 93 13.76 -5.22 8.75
C GLU A 93 12.52 -5.88 8.16
N LYS A 94 12.70 -6.46 6.98
CA LYS A 94 11.68 -7.31 6.38
C LYS A 94 11.75 -8.67 7.06
N THR A 95 10.68 -9.06 7.73
CA THR A 95 10.63 -10.30 8.50
C THR A 95 10.02 -11.47 7.74
N GLU A 96 9.15 -11.17 6.76
CA GLU A 96 8.47 -12.20 6.00
C GLU A 96 8.07 -11.63 4.66
N GLU A 97 8.03 -12.51 3.65
CA GLU A 97 7.65 -12.11 2.31
C GLU A 97 6.96 -13.26 1.59
N VAL A 98 5.78 -13.00 1.04
CA VAL A 98 4.98 -13.99 0.33
C VAL A 98 4.62 -13.42 -1.04
N TYR A 99 4.89 -14.18 -2.09
CA TYR A 99 4.62 -13.78 -3.48
C TYR A 99 3.51 -14.59 -4.13
N LYS A 100 2.75 -15.32 -3.36
CA LYS A 100 1.70 -16.19 -3.90
C LYS A 100 0.34 -15.51 -3.79
N PRO A 101 -0.41 -15.36 -4.90
CA PRO A 101 -1.76 -14.81 -4.84
C PRO A 101 -2.67 -15.66 -3.96
N THR A 102 -3.51 -14.99 -3.18
CA THR A 102 -4.53 -15.66 -2.37
C THR A 102 -5.82 -15.82 -3.18
N ASP A 103 -6.77 -16.56 -2.62
CA ASP A 103 -8.10 -16.67 -3.20
C ASP A 103 -8.81 -15.32 -3.12
N TRP A 104 -9.77 -15.12 -4.01
CA TRP A 104 -10.65 -13.97 -3.95
C TRP A 104 -11.55 -14.06 -2.73
N VAL A 105 -11.68 -12.94 -2.00
CA VAL A 105 -12.58 -12.84 -0.85
C VAL A 105 -13.45 -11.60 -1.00
N VAL A 106 -14.65 -11.65 -0.44
CA VAL A 106 -15.56 -10.51 -0.46
C VAL A 106 -14.98 -9.40 0.42
N ILE A 107 -15.00 -8.17 -0.10
CA ILE A 107 -14.50 -7.01 0.64
C ILE A 107 -15.41 -6.76 1.85
N GLY A 108 -14.80 -6.51 3.01
CA GLY A 108 -15.52 -6.30 4.25
C GLY A 108 -16.46 -5.11 4.21
N GLN A 109 -17.49 -5.14 5.07
CA GLN A 109 -18.48 -4.07 5.15
C GLN A 109 -18.12 -2.98 6.15
N ASP A 110 -17.01 -3.13 6.85
CA ASP A 110 -16.54 -2.11 7.78
C ASP A 110 -16.18 -0.80 7.06
N ASN A 111 -16.20 0.30 7.79
CA ASN A 111 -15.99 1.62 7.21
C ASN A 111 -14.65 1.76 6.48
N SER A 112 -13.60 1.19 7.05
CA SER A 112 -12.27 1.28 6.47
C SER A 112 -12.19 0.54 5.13
N SER A 113 -12.72 -0.68 5.06
CA SER A 113 -12.74 -1.47 3.83
C SER A 113 -13.59 -0.82 2.74
N GLN A 114 -14.74 -0.25 3.13
CA GLN A 114 -15.60 0.43 2.17
C GLN A 114 -14.99 1.74 1.67
N ALA A 115 -14.29 2.47 2.52
CA ALA A 115 -13.58 3.68 2.11
C ALA A 115 -12.51 3.35 1.08
N LEU A 116 -11.78 2.26 1.29
CA LEU A 116 -10.74 1.85 0.35
C LEU A 116 -11.35 1.39 -0.98
N LEU A 117 -12.42 0.60 -0.92
CA LEU A 117 -13.14 0.17 -2.12
C LEU A 117 -13.59 1.38 -2.95
N LYS A 118 -14.17 2.37 -2.29
CA LYS A 118 -14.64 3.58 -2.95
C LYS A 118 -13.50 4.35 -3.59
N PHE A 119 -12.39 4.49 -2.87
CA PHE A 119 -11.21 5.19 -3.38
C PHE A 119 -10.66 4.51 -4.63
N ILE A 120 -10.47 3.20 -4.57
CA ILE A 120 -9.87 2.43 -5.65
C ILE A 120 -10.80 2.34 -6.86
N CYS A 121 -12.08 2.12 -6.64
CA CYS A 121 -13.03 1.86 -7.74
C CYS A 121 -13.67 3.12 -8.33
N SER A 122 -13.40 4.29 -7.77
CA SER A 122 -13.84 5.56 -8.34
C SER A 122 -12.87 6.13 -9.37
N ILE A 123 -11.76 5.48 -9.57
CA ILE A 123 -10.74 5.91 -10.52
C ILE A 123 -11.03 5.36 -11.91
#